data_4748d7b15e9c2f3ad92d320c6f1d4dd0
#
_entry.id   4748d7b15e9c2f3ad92d320c6f1d4dd0
#
_cell.length_a   1.000
_cell.length_b   1.000
_cell.length_c   1.000
_cell.angle_alpha   90.00
_cell.angle_beta   90.00
_cell.angle_gamma   90.00
#
_symmetry.space_group_name_H-M   'P 1'
#
loop_
_entity.id
_entity.type
_entity.pdbx_description
1 polymer ?
#
loop_
_entity_poly.entity_id
_entity_poly.type
_entity_poly.pdbx_seq_one_letter_code
_entity_poly.pdbx_strand_id
1 'polypeptide(L)'
;MRKLHSIAVGMILALSACSSPTAEQLLAEQISNDKSLQQVDSMAREVIRQGLNAGSGYSQIWARDMNTFIETACEESDTKDLRNAILLFFALQQPNGEMIDGYVLKPDFNWHDDTPYYSDAAPEHVAFKNTVETDQETSLIQIVGKYIQKTGDRSILQEDVAGQTVLRRMDRMVDYLMKERYNPDYGLLFGAMTADWGDVQPNDDFGCDMNELSTPAIDVYDNAMFIIALDYLEEMTDSTALLSKWRALREQTAENVRKHLWDEKNRKFIPHIYPDKSPVPEGFDENQIYYHGGTAIAIEAGLLTDEEIRISNGKMLENVRLSGMPSIGLTLYPPYPEGFFHGGMSKPYVYQNGGDWTWYGGRMIQQLIAHGMIKEAYAEIRPMIDRVLENNGFYEWYGMGGVPSGSGHFKGSAGVLAKAIGMLQEWAEEHKQK
;
A
#
# COMPACT_ATOMS: atom_id res chain seq x y z
N MET A 1 -20.24 -16.54 -88.56
CA MET A 1 -19.27 -15.72 -87.88
C MET A 1 -19.67 -15.65 -86.37
N ARG A 2 -18.99 -16.47 -85.55
CA ARG A 2 -19.23 -16.54 -84.11
C ARG A 2 -18.14 -15.71 -83.44
N LYS A 3 -18.53 -14.62 -82.67
CA LYS A 3 -17.60 -13.85 -81.87
C LYS A 3 -17.35 -14.54 -80.54
N LEU A 4 -16.11 -14.93 -80.30
CA LEU A 4 -15.64 -15.35 -78.98
C LEU A 4 -15.45 -14.11 -78.06
N HIS A 5 -16.09 -14.13 -76.92
CA HIS A 5 -15.82 -13.15 -75.81
C HIS A 5 -14.86 -13.86 -74.88
N SER A 6 -13.64 -13.28 -74.75
CA SER A 6 -12.67 -13.67 -73.76
C SER A 6 -13.03 -12.95 -72.44
N ILE A 7 -13.32 -13.72 -71.40
CA ILE A 7 -13.49 -13.21 -70.03
C ILE A 7 -12.11 -13.27 -69.37
N ALA A 8 -11.51 -12.12 -69.11
CA ALA A 8 -10.31 -12.04 -68.27
C ALA A 8 -10.73 -12.01 -66.81
N VAL A 9 -10.41 -13.08 -66.08
CA VAL A 9 -10.56 -13.17 -64.63
C VAL A 9 -9.35 -12.47 -63.99
N GLY A 10 -9.54 -11.27 -63.49
CA GLY A 10 -8.54 -10.56 -62.68
C GLY A 10 -8.47 -11.13 -61.27
N MET A 11 -7.37 -11.84 -60.96
CA MET A 11 -7.06 -12.33 -59.64
C MET A 11 -6.50 -11.16 -58.79
N ILE A 12 -7.32 -10.59 -57.91
CA ILE A 12 -6.87 -9.58 -56.91
C ILE A 12 -6.14 -10.35 -55.83
N LEU A 13 -4.80 -10.32 -55.85
CA LEU A 13 -3.96 -10.73 -54.74
C LEU A 13 -4.07 -9.60 -53.65
N ALA A 14 -4.82 -9.87 -52.60
CA ALA A 14 -4.79 -9.07 -51.39
C ALA A 14 -3.42 -9.32 -50.71
N LEU A 15 -2.48 -8.41 -50.94
CA LEU A 15 -1.26 -8.31 -50.12
C LEU A 15 -1.68 -7.81 -48.75
N SER A 16 -1.81 -8.74 -47.79
CA SER A 16 -1.83 -8.41 -46.37
C SER A 16 -0.48 -7.79 -46.06
N ALA A 17 -0.42 -6.47 -45.95
CA ALA A 17 0.76 -5.81 -45.44
C ALA A 17 0.90 -6.20 -43.95
N CYS A 18 1.82 -7.12 -43.65
CA CYS A 18 2.30 -7.33 -42.29
C CYS A 18 3.02 -6.06 -41.90
N SER A 19 2.35 -5.19 -41.15
CA SER A 19 3.00 -4.06 -40.49
C SER A 19 3.98 -4.63 -39.47
N SER A 20 5.18 -4.05 -39.37
CA SER A 20 6.13 -4.43 -38.31
C SER A 20 5.46 -4.13 -36.95
N PRO A 21 5.68 -4.99 -35.93
CA PRO A 21 5.09 -4.78 -34.63
C PRO A 21 5.51 -3.42 -34.05
N THR A 22 4.60 -2.76 -33.37
CA THR A 22 4.87 -1.50 -32.65
C THR A 22 5.77 -1.73 -31.44
N ALA A 23 6.34 -0.67 -30.88
CA ALA A 23 7.12 -0.76 -29.65
C ALA A 23 6.29 -1.32 -28.48
N GLU A 24 5.01 -0.96 -28.40
CA GLU A 24 4.06 -1.49 -27.40
C GLU A 24 3.80 -2.99 -27.60
N GLN A 25 3.61 -3.44 -28.83
CA GLN A 25 3.45 -4.86 -29.14
C GLN A 25 4.68 -5.69 -28.76
N LEU A 26 5.89 -5.17 -29.04
CA LEU A 26 7.13 -5.82 -28.63
C LEU A 26 7.29 -5.90 -27.12
N LEU A 27 6.94 -4.83 -26.40
CA LEU A 27 6.94 -4.82 -24.94
C LEU A 27 5.90 -5.79 -24.37
N ALA A 28 4.70 -5.84 -24.94
CA ALA A 28 3.64 -6.75 -24.56
C ALA A 28 4.06 -8.22 -24.73
N GLU A 29 4.71 -8.55 -25.87
CA GLU A 29 5.27 -9.90 -26.09
C GLU A 29 6.37 -10.21 -25.06
N GLN A 30 7.24 -9.27 -24.75
CA GLN A 30 8.31 -9.43 -23.76
C GLN A 30 7.73 -9.73 -22.38
N ILE A 31 6.77 -8.93 -21.90
CA ILE A 31 6.10 -9.11 -20.60
C ILE A 31 5.39 -10.46 -20.54
N SER A 32 4.61 -10.79 -21.54
CA SER A 32 3.82 -12.04 -21.57
C SER A 32 4.69 -13.30 -21.59
N ASN A 33 5.87 -13.25 -22.21
CA ASN A 33 6.80 -14.38 -22.30
C ASN A 33 7.79 -14.43 -21.13
N ASP A 34 7.73 -13.49 -20.19
CA ASP A 34 8.64 -13.43 -19.06
C ASP A 34 8.29 -14.50 -18.01
N LYS A 35 9.05 -15.59 -18.03
CA LYS A 35 8.87 -16.72 -17.13
C LYS A 35 9.16 -16.38 -15.67
N SER A 36 10.01 -15.39 -15.40
CA SER A 36 10.33 -14.98 -14.03
C SER A 36 9.14 -14.28 -13.37
N LEU A 37 8.39 -13.45 -14.10
CA LEU A 37 7.13 -12.89 -13.60
C LEU A 37 6.13 -13.99 -13.26
N GLN A 38 5.93 -14.95 -14.17
CA GLN A 38 5.00 -16.07 -13.97
C GLN A 38 5.40 -16.94 -12.77
N GLN A 39 6.71 -17.19 -12.60
CA GLN A 39 7.21 -17.96 -11.47
C GLN A 39 6.99 -17.22 -10.14
N VAL A 40 7.30 -15.92 -10.07
CA VAL A 40 7.12 -15.12 -8.84
C VAL A 40 5.64 -14.95 -8.51
N ASP A 41 4.75 -14.76 -9.50
CA ASP A 41 3.30 -14.74 -9.26
C ASP A 41 2.82 -16.05 -8.64
N SER A 42 3.24 -17.20 -9.20
CA SER A 42 2.90 -18.51 -8.66
C SER A 42 3.40 -18.69 -7.21
N MET A 43 4.63 -18.26 -6.91
CA MET A 43 5.18 -18.30 -5.55
C MET A 43 4.41 -17.39 -4.59
N ALA A 44 4.02 -16.19 -5.04
CA ALA A 44 3.25 -15.24 -4.23
C ALA A 44 1.88 -15.81 -3.85
N ARG A 45 1.15 -16.38 -4.82
CA ARG A 45 -0.13 -17.03 -4.60
C ARG A 45 -0.02 -18.20 -3.62
N GLU A 46 1.03 -19.00 -3.71
CA GLU A 46 1.28 -20.10 -2.77
C GLU A 46 1.51 -19.60 -1.34
N VAL A 47 2.26 -18.51 -1.15
CA VAL A 47 2.45 -17.89 0.17
C VAL A 47 1.13 -17.37 0.74
N ILE A 48 0.28 -16.75 -0.10
CA ILE A 48 -1.01 -16.19 0.32
C ILE A 48 -2.00 -17.30 0.72
N ARG A 49 -2.01 -18.44 0.04
CA ARG A 49 -2.85 -19.61 0.41
C ARG A 49 -2.58 -20.16 1.80
N GLN A 50 -1.42 -19.87 2.40
CA GLN A 50 -1.04 -20.38 3.73
C GLN A 50 -1.78 -19.71 4.89
N GLY A 51 -2.72 -18.80 4.64
CA GLY A 51 -3.53 -18.11 5.65
C GLY A 51 -3.40 -16.60 5.62
N LEU A 52 -3.93 -15.91 6.64
CA LEU A 52 -4.06 -14.44 6.64
C LEU A 52 -3.07 -13.71 7.56
N ASN A 53 -2.24 -14.43 8.32
CA ASN A 53 -1.16 -13.82 9.11
C ASN A 53 -0.12 -13.14 8.21
N ALA A 54 0.61 -12.15 8.74
CA ALA A 54 1.50 -11.30 7.94
C ALA A 54 2.66 -12.08 7.27
N GLY A 55 3.16 -13.14 7.91
CA GLY A 55 4.26 -13.95 7.36
C GLY A 55 4.73 -15.03 8.33
N SER A 56 5.81 -15.74 8.01
CA SER A 56 6.31 -16.87 8.79
C SER A 56 6.76 -16.50 10.21
N GLY A 57 7.03 -15.22 10.48
CA GLY A 57 7.40 -14.71 11.81
C GLY A 57 6.21 -14.27 12.68
N TYR A 58 5.00 -14.32 12.15
CA TYR A 58 3.80 -13.77 12.77
C TYR A 58 2.70 -14.80 12.93
N SER A 59 2.06 -14.84 14.08
CA SER A 59 0.76 -15.51 14.29
C SER A 59 -0.43 -14.54 14.11
N GLN A 60 -0.17 -13.24 14.15
CA GLN A 60 -1.16 -12.18 14.08
C GLN A 60 -1.66 -11.93 12.66
N ILE A 61 -2.92 -11.51 12.54
CA ILE A 61 -3.51 -10.96 11.33
C ILE A 61 -3.55 -9.43 11.53
N TRP A 62 -2.74 -8.71 10.74
CA TRP A 62 -2.61 -7.26 10.78
C TRP A 62 -3.43 -6.60 9.67
N ALA A 63 -4.13 -5.51 9.99
CA ALA A 63 -4.97 -4.80 9.03
C ALA A 63 -4.14 -4.18 7.89
N ARG A 64 -3.03 -3.54 8.22
CA ARG A 64 -2.13 -2.93 7.23
C ARG A 64 -1.61 -3.97 6.24
N ASP A 65 -1.12 -5.12 6.75
CA ASP A 65 -0.63 -6.21 5.91
C ASP A 65 -1.75 -6.78 5.03
N MET A 66 -2.89 -7.13 5.64
CA MET A 66 -4.03 -7.70 4.93
C MET A 66 -4.53 -6.79 3.80
N ASN A 67 -4.50 -5.47 4.00
CA ASN A 67 -4.85 -4.50 2.97
C ASN A 67 -4.01 -4.63 1.68
N THR A 68 -2.77 -5.11 1.79
CA THR A 68 -1.84 -5.24 0.65
C THR A 68 -2.03 -6.53 -0.14
N PHE A 69 -2.60 -7.58 0.45
CA PHE A 69 -2.76 -8.87 -0.21
C PHE A 69 -4.20 -9.38 -0.30
N ILE A 70 -5.19 -8.64 0.24
CA ILE A 70 -6.59 -9.08 0.27
C ILE A 70 -7.15 -9.38 -1.13
N GLU A 71 -6.76 -8.63 -2.16
CA GLU A 71 -7.24 -8.84 -3.52
C GLU A 71 -6.80 -10.22 -4.04
N THR A 72 -5.53 -10.59 -3.86
CA THR A 72 -5.02 -11.91 -4.22
C THR A 72 -5.60 -13.00 -3.31
N ALA A 73 -5.80 -12.70 -2.02
CA ALA A 73 -6.43 -13.64 -1.10
C ALA A 73 -7.88 -13.96 -1.50
N CYS A 74 -8.62 -13.01 -2.08
CA CYS A 74 -9.97 -13.26 -2.63
C CYS A 74 -9.96 -14.25 -3.81
N GLU A 75 -8.85 -14.36 -4.53
CA GLU A 75 -8.68 -15.30 -5.64
C GLU A 75 -8.21 -16.68 -5.17
N GLU A 76 -7.48 -16.75 -4.06
CA GLU A 76 -6.74 -17.95 -3.61
C GLU A 76 -7.31 -18.62 -2.36
N SER A 77 -8.21 -17.97 -1.62
CA SER A 77 -8.74 -18.45 -0.34
C SER A 77 -10.26 -18.60 -0.37
N ASP A 78 -10.81 -19.33 0.60
CA ASP A 78 -12.26 -19.40 0.78
C ASP A 78 -12.82 -18.02 1.16
N THR A 79 -13.75 -17.52 0.36
CA THR A 79 -14.38 -16.22 0.56
C THR A 79 -15.09 -16.10 1.91
N LYS A 80 -15.60 -17.22 2.46
CA LYS A 80 -16.23 -17.24 3.77
C LYS A 80 -15.22 -17.01 4.89
N ASP A 81 -14.03 -17.58 4.80
CA ASP A 81 -12.97 -17.41 5.79
C ASP A 81 -12.44 -15.98 5.78
N LEU A 82 -12.26 -15.39 4.57
CA LEU A 82 -11.91 -13.98 4.41
C LEU A 82 -12.96 -13.05 5.03
N ARG A 83 -14.25 -13.32 4.72
CA ARG A 83 -15.37 -12.56 5.28
C ARG A 83 -15.39 -12.61 6.80
N ASN A 84 -15.20 -13.80 7.38
CA ASN A 84 -15.13 -13.98 8.82
C ASN A 84 -13.95 -13.23 9.45
N ALA A 85 -12.77 -13.25 8.82
CA ALA A 85 -11.61 -12.52 9.29
C ALA A 85 -11.85 -10.99 9.30
N ILE A 86 -12.51 -10.46 8.27
CA ILE A 86 -12.90 -9.05 8.21
C ILE A 86 -13.90 -8.71 9.33
N LEU A 87 -14.94 -9.53 9.51
CA LEU A 87 -15.94 -9.30 10.54
C LEU A 87 -15.36 -9.37 11.96
N LEU A 88 -14.31 -10.15 12.15
CA LEU A 88 -13.62 -10.26 13.44
C LEU A 88 -12.90 -8.95 13.83
N PHE A 89 -12.31 -8.21 12.88
CA PHE A 89 -11.81 -6.86 13.14
C PHE A 89 -12.93 -5.97 13.71
N PHE A 90 -14.12 -5.99 13.09
CA PHE A 90 -15.27 -5.20 13.57
C PHE A 90 -15.79 -5.66 14.92
N ALA A 91 -15.71 -6.97 15.24
CA ALA A 91 -16.06 -7.47 16.56
C ALA A 91 -15.10 -7.02 17.67
N LEU A 92 -13.87 -6.65 17.29
CA LEU A 92 -12.84 -6.13 18.18
C LEU A 92 -12.73 -4.59 18.21
N GLN A 93 -13.54 -3.88 17.39
CA GLN A 93 -13.60 -2.41 17.40
C GLN A 93 -13.96 -1.86 18.77
N GLN A 94 -13.23 -0.84 19.22
CA GLN A 94 -13.45 -0.23 20.52
C GLN A 94 -14.72 0.63 20.58
N PRO A 95 -15.31 0.84 21.78
CA PRO A 95 -16.56 1.59 21.95
C PRO A 95 -16.53 3.03 21.43
N ASN A 96 -15.36 3.69 21.38
CA ASN A 96 -15.18 5.04 20.84
C ASN A 96 -15.12 5.10 19.31
N GLY A 97 -15.06 3.95 18.63
CA GLY A 97 -14.91 3.86 17.17
C GLY A 97 -13.50 3.51 16.69
N GLU A 98 -12.52 3.54 17.60
CA GLU A 98 -11.13 3.16 17.34
C GLU A 98 -11.04 1.73 16.82
N MET A 99 -10.18 1.51 15.83
CA MET A 99 -9.90 0.20 15.29
C MET A 99 -8.59 -0.35 15.83
N ILE A 100 -8.54 -1.66 15.98
CA ILE A 100 -7.35 -2.40 16.32
C ILE A 100 -6.42 -2.52 15.09
N ASP A 101 -5.14 -2.66 15.32
CA ASP A 101 -4.16 -2.93 14.26
C ASP A 101 -4.18 -4.39 13.81
N GLY A 102 -4.25 -5.31 14.76
CA GLY A 102 -4.30 -6.74 14.48
C GLY A 102 -4.90 -7.55 15.61
N TYR A 103 -5.06 -8.84 15.36
CA TYR A 103 -5.56 -9.79 16.35
C TYR A 103 -4.92 -11.17 16.23
N VAL A 104 -5.05 -11.96 17.30
CA VAL A 104 -4.59 -13.34 17.38
C VAL A 104 -5.53 -14.14 18.29
N LEU A 105 -5.53 -15.47 18.20
CA LEU A 105 -6.18 -16.33 19.17
C LEU A 105 -5.49 -16.21 20.54
N LYS A 106 -6.26 -16.21 21.64
CA LYS A 106 -5.71 -16.12 23.02
C LYS A 106 -4.58 -17.10 23.33
N PRO A 107 -4.62 -18.38 22.92
CA PRO A 107 -3.52 -19.32 23.18
C PRO A 107 -2.21 -18.95 22.46
N ASP A 108 -2.29 -18.20 21.35
CA ASP A 108 -1.14 -17.79 20.53
C ASP A 108 -0.62 -16.41 20.93
N PHE A 109 -1.23 -15.78 21.93
CA PHE A 109 -0.80 -14.47 22.45
C PHE A 109 0.54 -14.60 23.16
N ASN A 110 1.57 -13.99 22.62
CA ASN A 110 2.93 -13.99 23.15
C ASN A 110 3.62 -12.61 23.07
N TRP A 111 2.88 -11.56 22.78
CA TRP A 111 3.40 -10.22 22.63
C TRP A 111 3.54 -9.54 24.00
N HIS A 112 4.69 -8.99 24.31
CA HIS A 112 5.00 -8.44 25.64
C HIS A 112 4.98 -6.91 25.71
N ASP A 113 4.97 -6.24 24.56
CA ASP A 113 5.24 -4.80 24.47
C ASP A 113 4.01 -3.96 24.12
N ASP A 114 2.88 -4.59 23.69
CA ASP A 114 1.68 -3.88 23.31
C ASP A 114 0.57 -3.99 24.35
N THR A 115 -0.25 -2.96 24.47
CA THR A 115 -1.46 -3.00 25.30
C THR A 115 -2.51 -3.89 24.64
N PRO A 116 -2.94 -5.00 25.30
CA PRO A 116 -3.91 -5.90 24.71
C PRO A 116 -5.33 -5.31 24.82
N TYR A 117 -6.12 -5.50 23.75
CA TYR A 117 -7.53 -5.16 23.70
C TYR A 117 -8.39 -6.40 23.67
N TYR A 118 -9.54 -6.35 24.35
CA TYR A 118 -10.49 -7.45 24.45
C TYR A 118 -11.89 -6.99 24.09
N SER A 119 -12.71 -7.91 23.57
CA SER A 119 -14.13 -7.66 23.26
C SER A 119 -14.97 -8.88 23.60
N ASP A 120 -16.13 -8.64 24.21
CA ASP A 120 -17.12 -9.71 24.47
C ASP A 120 -17.71 -10.28 23.18
N ALA A 121 -17.63 -9.53 22.07
CA ALA A 121 -18.06 -10.00 20.75
C ALA A 121 -17.06 -10.95 20.09
N ALA A 122 -15.82 -11.04 20.61
CA ALA A 122 -14.75 -11.91 20.11
C ALA A 122 -13.98 -12.54 21.28
N PRO A 123 -14.61 -13.33 22.17
CA PRO A 123 -14.04 -13.74 23.45
C PRO A 123 -12.81 -14.65 23.32
N GLU A 124 -12.59 -15.29 22.18
CA GLU A 124 -11.44 -16.19 21.92
C GLU A 124 -10.19 -15.44 21.43
N HIS A 125 -10.29 -14.13 21.16
CA HIS A 125 -9.23 -13.37 20.54
C HIS A 125 -8.66 -12.29 21.47
N VAL A 126 -7.42 -11.91 21.19
CA VAL A 126 -6.74 -10.73 21.73
C VAL A 126 -6.37 -9.84 20.56
N ALA A 127 -6.62 -8.56 20.71
CA ALA A 127 -6.30 -7.56 19.72
C ALA A 127 -5.16 -6.64 20.19
N PHE A 128 -4.55 -5.95 19.26
CA PHE A 128 -3.46 -5.00 19.46
C PHE A 128 -3.79 -3.69 18.77
N LYS A 129 -3.22 -2.60 19.25
CA LYS A 129 -3.31 -1.29 18.64
C LYS A 129 -1.92 -0.69 18.51
N ASN A 130 -1.52 -0.39 17.27
CA ASN A 130 -0.45 0.55 17.02
C ASN A 130 -1.02 1.97 17.10
N THR A 131 -0.43 2.83 17.89
CA THR A 131 -0.91 4.19 18.06
C THR A 131 0.02 5.23 17.46
N VAL A 132 1.18 4.83 16.93
CA VAL A 132 2.14 5.71 16.25
C VAL A 132 1.54 6.24 14.96
N GLU A 133 1.02 5.36 14.12
CA GLU A 133 0.38 5.70 12.86
C GLU A 133 -1.13 5.75 12.96
N THR A 134 -1.75 6.37 11.99
CA THR A 134 -3.20 6.61 11.93
C THR A 134 -3.82 5.91 10.73
N ASP A 135 -3.35 4.68 10.45
CA ASP A 135 -3.70 3.94 9.24
C ASP A 135 -4.51 2.65 9.46
N GLN A 136 -4.80 2.24 10.69
CA GLN A 136 -5.54 1.01 10.97
C GLN A 136 -7.00 1.13 10.51
N GLU A 137 -7.66 2.22 10.86
CA GLU A 137 -9.02 2.54 10.44
C GLU A 137 -9.11 2.59 8.92
N THR A 138 -8.18 3.29 8.30
CA THR A 138 -8.15 3.49 6.84
C THR A 138 -7.79 2.21 6.10
N SER A 139 -6.92 1.38 6.63
CA SER A 139 -6.58 0.06 6.07
C SER A 139 -7.78 -0.88 6.10
N LEU A 140 -8.53 -0.95 7.21
CA LEU A 140 -9.70 -1.84 7.28
C LEU A 140 -10.82 -1.40 6.33
N ILE A 141 -11.05 -0.10 6.18
CA ILE A 141 -12.01 0.43 5.20
C ILE A 141 -11.62 0.00 3.78
N GLN A 142 -10.33 0.12 3.43
CA GLN A 142 -9.80 -0.31 2.14
C GLN A 142 -9.95 -1.83 1.94
N ILE A 143 -9.70 -2.64 2.97
CA ILE A 143 -9.91 -4.10 2.93
C ILE A 143 -11.35 -4.42 2.55
N VAL A 144 -12.34 -3.80 3.20
CA VAL A 144 -13.76 -4.03 2.89
C VAL A 144 -14.08 -3.63 1.45
N GLY A 145 -13.58 -2.48 1.00
CA GLY A 145 -13.78 -2.01 -0.38
C GLY A 145 -13.18 -2.97 -1.41
N LYS A 146 -11.93 -3.36 -1.25
CA LYS A 146 -11.23 -4.33 -2.12
C LYS A 146 -11.91 -5.70 -2.12
N TYR A 147 -12.34 -6.18 -0.94
CA TYR A 147 -13.11 -7.42 -0.81
C TYR A 147 -14.40 -7.36 -1.64
N ILE A 148 -15.18 -6.28 -1.53
CA ILE A 148 -16.41 -6.09 -2.29
C ILE A 148 -16.12 -6.01 -3.80
N GLN A 149 -15.10 -5.27 -4.21
CA GLN A 149 -14.73 -5.14 -5.62
C GLN A 149 -14.35 -6.50 -6.23
N LYS A 150 -13.64 -7.36 -5.49
CA LYS A 150 -13.20 -8.68 -5.97
C LYS A 150 -14.30 -9.74 -5.92
N THR A 151 -15.15 -9.72 -4.90
CA THR A 151 -16.16 -10.79 -4.67
C THR A 151 -17.56 -10.41 -5.10
N GLY A 152 -17.89 -9.14 -5.21
CA GLY A 152 -19.24 -8.63 -5.41
C GLY A 152 -20.12 -8.69 -4.14
N ASP A 153 -19.61 -9.17 -3.01
CA ASP A 153 -20.39 -9.35 -1.76
C ASP A 153 -20.61 -8.03 -1.02
N ARG A 154 -21.55 -7.23 -1.50
CA ARG A 154 -22.01 -6.02 -0.79
C ARG A 154 -22.81 -6.31 0.47
N SER A 155 -23.24 -7.57 0.70
CA SER A 155 -24.04 -7.94 1.88
C SER A 155 -23.23 -7.75 3.18
N ILE A 156 -21.91 -7.80 3.13
CA ILE A 156 -21.03 -7.54 4.27
C ILE A 156 -21.29 -6.18 4.93
N LEU A 157 -21.68 -5.16 4.15
CA LEU A 157 -21.97 -3.81 4.66
C LEU A 157 -23.17 -3.78 5.62
N GLN A 158 -24.11 -4.72 5.45
CA GLN A 158 -25.33 -4.82 6.27
C GLN A 158 -25.20 -5.87 7.38
N GLU A 159 -24.06 -6.58 7.45
CA GLU A 159 -23.84 -7.55 8.53
C GLU A 159 -23.86 -6.85 9.89
N ASP A 160 -24.67 -7.39 10.80
CA ASP A 160 -24.72 -6.90 12.17
C ASP A 160 -23.59 -7.52 13.00
N VAL A 161 -22.73 -6.65 13.52
CA VAL A 161 -21.67 -7.04 14.45
C VAL A 161 -21.91 -6.33 15.77
N ALA A 162 -22.30 -7.07 16.80
CA ALA A 162 -22.62 -6.56 18.13
C ALA A 162 -23.57 -5.34 18.10
N GLY A 163 -24.67 -5.45 17.37
CA GLY A 163 -25.75 -4.45 17.33
C GLY A 163 -25.53 -3.26 16.40
N GLN A 164 -24.52 -3.30 15.52
CA GLN A 164 -24.29 -2.27 14.51
C GLN A 164 -23.82 -2.90 13.19
N THR A 165 -24.30 -2.34 12.08
CA THR A 165 -23.83 -2.79 10.74
C THR A 165 -22.38 -2.41 10.50
N VAL A 166 -21.69 -3.19 9.67
CA VAL A 166 -20.31 -2.91 9.23
C VAL A 166 -20.18 -1.49 8.67
N LEU A 167 -21.12 -1.05 7.82
CA LEU A 167 -21.12 0.31 7.28
C LEU A 167 -21.17 1.37 8.39
N ARG A 168 -22.00 1.17 9.41
CA ARG A 168 -22.08 2.10 10.55
C ARG A 168 -20.80 2.09 11.38
N ARG A 169 -20.17 0.91 11.52
CA ARG A 169 -18.89 0.79 12.22
C ARG A 169 -17.76 1.51 11.49
N MET A 170 -17.73 1.45 10.14
CA MET A 170 -16.77 2.23 9.34
C MET A 170 -17.01 3.75 9.45
N ASP A 171 -18.27 4.21 9.46
CA ASP A 171 -18.58 5.62 9.70
C ASP A 171 -18.05 6.10 11.08
N ARG A 172 -18.15 5.23 12.11
CA ARG A 172 -17.60 5.53 13.45
C ARG A 172 -16.07 5.56 13.48
N MET A 173 -15.38 4.81 12.60
CA MET A 173 -13.93 4.94 12.44
C MET A 173 -13.56 6.33 11.93
N VAL A 174 -14.30 6.84 10.93
CA VAL A 174 -14.10 8.20 10.44
C VAL A 174 -14.39 9.23 11.56
N ASP A 175 -15.47 9.06 12.33
CA ASP A 175 -15.77 9.94 13.46
C ASP A 175 -14.66 9.92 14.52
N TYR A 176 -14.07 8.75 14.80
CA TYR A 176 -12.92 8.60 15.71
C TYR A 176 -11.70 9.37 15.19
N LEU A 177 -11.32 9.16 13.93
CA LEU A 177 -10.19 9.87 13.32
C LEU A 177 -10.36 11.39 13.40
N MET A 178 -11.53 11.89 13.04
CA MET A 178 -11.84 13.32 13.05
C MET A 178 -11.86 13.92 14.45
N LYS A 179 -12.12 13.12 15.49
CA LYS A 179 -12.16 13.57 16.87
C LYS A 179 -10.80 13.48 17.58
N GLU A 180 -10.08 12.36 17.38
CA GLU A 180 -8.92 12.01 18.19
C GLU A 180 -7.59 12.20 17.44
N ARG A 181 -7.62 12.21 16.10
CA ARG A 181 -6.44 12.22 15.25
C ARG A 181 -6.43 13.36 14.20
N TYR A 182 -7.26 14.37 14.38
CA TYR A 182 -7.38 15.49 13.44
C TYR A 182 -6.84 16.77 14.04
N ASN A 183 -5.95 17.44 13.31
CA ASN A 183 -5.46 18.77 13.66
C ASN A 183 -6.25 19.85 12.89
N PRO A 184 -7.06 20.68 13.57
CA PRO A 184 -7.92 21.66 12.90
C PRO A 184 -7.15 22.83 12.28
N ASP A 185 -5.93 23.14 12.72
CA ASP A 185 -5.13 24.26 12.18
C ASP A 185 -4.61 23.94 10.79
N TYR A 186 -4.32 22.67 10.52
CA TYR A 186 -3.87 22.19 9.21
C TYR A 186 -5.00 21.50 8.42
N GLY A 187 -6.06 21.07 9.10
CA GLY A 187 -7.15 20.29 8.48
C GLY A 187 -6.70 18.91 8.00
N LEU A 188 -5.78 18.27 8.73
CA LEU A 188 -5.14 17.01 8.40
C LEU A 188 -5.08 16.08 9.61
N LEU A 189 -4.99 14.77 9.36
CA LEU A 189 -4.72 13.77 10.38
C LEU A 189 -3.26 13.84 10.82
N PHE A 190 -3.02 13.43 12.07
CA PHE A 190 -1.69 13.31 12.65
C PHE A 190 -1.49 11.95 13.32
N GLY A 191 -0.27 11.45 13.26
CA GLY A 191 0.26 10.33 14.03
C GLY A 191 1.38 10.80 14.97
N ALA A 192 2.24 9.89 15.39
CA ALA A 192 3.50 10.23 16.03
C ALA A 192 4.60 10.33 14.95
N MET A 193 5.67 11.09 15.27
CA MET A 193 6.84 11.16 14.41
C MET A 193 7.50 9.78 14.27
N THR A 194 7.66 9.35 13.04
CA THR A 194 8.36 8.12 12.64
C THR A 194 9.05 8.31 11.28
N ALA A 195 9.61 7.24 10.72
CA ALA A 195 10.25 7.27 9.40
C ALA A 195 9.25 6.85 8.33
N ASP A 196 8.69 7.80 7.60
CA ASP A 196 7.69 7.61 6.56
C ASP A 196 6.43 6.93 7.17
N TRP A 197 6.15 5.70 6.85
CA TRP A 197 5.04 4.87 7.33
C TRP A 197 5.46 3.96 8.51
N GLY A 198 6.53 4.29 9.20
CA GLY A 198 7.11 3.48 10.25
C GLY A 198 6.29 3.42 11.53
N ASP A 199 6.68 2.52 12.41
CA ASP A 199 6.02 2.28 13.69
C ASP A 199 6.97 2.45 14.90
N VAL A 200 8.18 2.98 14.67
CA VAL A 200 9.17 3.24 15.71
C VAL A 200 9.37 4.73 15.90
N GLN A 201 9.29 5.18 17.13
CA GLN A 201 9.43 6.58 17.51
C GLN A 201 10.89 6.92 17.92
N PRO A 202 11.34 8.20 17.79
CA PRO A 202 12.68 8.59 18.20
C PRO A 202 12.94 8.48 19.71
N ASN A 203 11.92 8.76 20.52
CA ASN A 203 12.06 8.94 21.97
C ASN A 203 11.32 7.89 22.79
N ASP A 204 10.81 6.82 22.15
CA ASP A 204 10.05 5.79 22.84
C ASP A 204 10.76 4.43 22.77
N ASP A 205 11.09 3.87 23.94
CA ASP A 205 11.64 2.53 24.09
C ASP A 205 10.52 1.45 24.15
N PHE A 206 9.23 1.85 24.14
CA PHE A 206 8.08 1.00 24.39
C PHE A 206 7.30 0.60 23.13
N GLY A 207 7.94 0.53 21.98
CA GLY A 207 7.31 -0.01 20.77
C GLY A 207 6.39 0.99 20.05
N CYS A 208 5.17 0.57 19.74
CA CYS A 208 4.27 1.28 18.83
C CYS A 208 3.22 2.17 19.52
N ASP A 209 3.33 2.44 20.81
CA ASP A 209 2.36 3.26 21.56
C ASP A 209 2.76 4.73 21.64
N MET A 210 1.82 5.62 21.32
CA MET A 210 1.95 7.05 21.66
C MET A 210 1.79 7.25 23.16
N ASN A 211 2.69 8.04 23.72
CA ASN A 211 2.68 8.44 25.14
C ASN A 211 3.05 9.92 25.31
N GLU A 212 3.26 10.36 26.55
CA GLU A 212 3.59 11.76 26.88
C GLU A 212 4.93 12.23 26.27
N LEU A 213 5.81 11.32 25.85
CA LEU A 213 7.09 11.61 25.21
C LEU A 213 6.99 11.63 23.68
N SER A 214 5.91 11.14 23.12
CA SER A 214 5.68 11.09 21.68
C SER A 214 5.58 12.49 21.09
N THR A 215 6.10 12.67 19.89
CA THR A 215 5.99 13.92 19.15
C THR A 215 4.91 13.78 18.08
N PRO A 216 3.78 14.50 18.21
CA PRO A 216 2.76 14.52 17.14
C PRO A 216 3.35 15.05 15.83
N ALA A 217 3.08 14.36 14.73
CA ALA A 217 3.52 14.71 13.40
C ALA A 217 2.41 14.51 12.38
N ILE A 218 2.36 15.38 11.40
CA ILE A 218 1.46 15.29 10.25
C ILE A 218 2.32 14.94 9.05
N ASP A 219 2.01 13.86 8.36
CA ASP A 219 2.72 13.38 7.19
C ASP A 219 1.77 13.12 6.00
N VAL A 220 2.36 12.78 4.87
CA VAL A 220 1.60 12.50 3.65
C VAL A 220 0.99 11.10 3.67
N TYR A 221 1.63 10.12 4.34
CA TYR A 221 1.19 8.74 4.33
C TYR A 221 -0.18 8.57 4.99
N ASP A 222 -0.35 8.99 6.23
CA ASP A 222 -1.61 8.89 6.97
C ASP A 222 -2.76 9.58 6.23
N ASN A 223 -2.49 10.77 5.69
CA ASN A 223 -3.51 11.56 4.99
C ASN A 223 -3.85 11.00 3.61
N ALA A 224 -2.90 10.42 2.87
CA ALA A 224 -3.17 9.72 1.62
C ALA A 224 -3.96 8.42 1.84
N MET A 225 -3.63 7.65 2.89
CA MET A 225 -4.41 6.47 3.30
C MET A 225 -5.85 6.83 3.65
N PHE A 226 -6.06 7.99 4.28
CA PHE A 226 -7.40 8.49 4.60
C PHE A 226 -8.19 8.87 3.34
N ILE A 227 -7.58 9.55 2.38
CA ILE A 227 -8.20 9.88 1.10
C ILE A 227 -8.66 8.62 0.37
N ILE A 228 -7.79 7.59 0.28
CA ILE A 228 -8.12 6.32 -0.37
C ILE A 228 -9.29 5.61 0.36
N ALA A 229 -9.28 5.63 1.69
CA ALA A 229 -10.38 5.04 2.48
C ALA A 229 -11.71 5.76 2.24
N LEU A 230 -11.69 7.09 2.13
CA LEU A 230 -12.90 7.89 1.83
C LEU A 230 -13.41 7.61 0.41
N ASP A 231 -12.54 7.41 -0.59
CA ASP A 231 -12.95 6.99 -1.94
C ASP A 231 -13.69 5.64 -1.90
N TYR A 232 -13.17 4.65 -1.18
CA TYR A 232 -13.88 3.37 -1.00
C TYR A 232 -15.22 3.54 -0.28
N LEU A 233 -15.30 4.39 0.75
CA LEU A 233 -16.56 4.66 1.45
C LEU A 233 -17.60 5.30 0.53
N GLU A 234 -17.20 6.22 -0.35
CA GLU A 234 -18.10 6.81 -1.34
C GLU A 234 -18.70 5.75 -2.26
N GLU A 235 -17.93 4.75 -2.69
CA GLU A 235 -18.39 3.64 -3.52
C GLU A 235 -19.29 2.64 -2.78
N MET A 236 -19.12 2.52 -1.47
CA MET A 236 -19.83 1.56 -0.64
C MET A 236 -21.20 2.04 -0.13
N THR A 237 -21.55 3.33 -0.25
CA THR A 237 -22.79 3.86 0.31
C THR A 237 -23.79 4.33 -0.74
N ASP A 238 -25.08 4.06 -0.45
CA ASP A 238 -26.20 4.65 -1.19
C ASP A 238 -26.83 5.84 -0.41
N SER A 239 -26.31 6.15 0.78
CA SER A 239 -26.79 7.26 1.61
C SER A 239 -26.24 8.59 1.12
N THR A 240 -27.11 9.46 0.59
CA THR A 240 -26.74 10.81 0.15
C THR A 240 -26.04 11.63 1.25
N ALA A 241 -26.45 11.46 2.50
CA ALA A 241 -25.86 12.19 3.63
C ALA A 241 -24.42 11.72 3.92
N LEU A 242 -24.18 10.39 3.94
CA LEU A 242 -22.84 9.82 4.13
C LEU A 242 -21.95 10.16 2.95
N LEU A 243 -22.44 10.01 1.72
CA LEU A 243 -21.71 10.36 0.51
C LEU A 243 -21.26 11.83 0.54
N SER A 244 -22.13 12.76 0.90
CA SER A 244 -21.78 14.18 1.01
C SER A 244 -20.76 14.44 2.11
N LYS A 245 -20.87 13.78 3.27
CA LYS A 245 -19.91 13.87 4.39
C LYS A 245 -18.53 13.44 3.95
N TRP A 246 -18.40 12.23 3.40
CA TRP A 246 -17.11 11.64 3.08
C TRP A 246 -16.44 12.33 1.89
N ARG A 247 -17.21 12.71 0.87
CA ARG A 247 -16.69 13.50 -0.26
C ARG A 247 -16.12 14.84 0.20
N ALA A 248 -16.83 15.55 1.05
CA ALA A 248 -16.34 16.84 1.57
C ALA A 248 -15.04 16.67 2.38
N LEU A 249 -14.94 15.62 3.21
CA LEU A 249 -13.71 15.31 3.95
C LEU A 249 -12.57 14.96 2.99
N ARG A 250 -12.82 14.13 1.98
CA ARG A 250 -11.81 13.73 1.00
C ARG A 250 -11.27 14.93 0.23
N GLU A 251 -12.15 15.76 -0.32
CA GLU A 251 -11.76 16.96 -1.08
C GLU A 251 -10.97 17.93 -0.21
N GLN A 252 -11.42 18.18 1.02
CA GLN A 252 -10.73 19.05 1.95
C GLN A 252 -9.35 18.50 2.35
N THR A 253 -9.25 17.20 2.64
CA THR A 253 -7.97 16.56 2.98
C THR A 253 -7.00 16.64 1.82
N ALA A 254 -7.43 16.34 0.59
CA ALA A 254 -6.60 16.43 -0.61
C ALA A 254 -6.09 17.86 -0.85
N GLU A 255 -6.95 18.87 -0.72
CA GLU A 255 -6.55 20.28 -0.82
C GLU A 255 -5.52 20.65 0.24
N ASN A 256 -5.72 20.23 1.50
CA ASN A 256 -4.83 20.55 2.61
C ASN A 256 -3.48 19.82 2.50
N VAL A 257 -3.44 18.57 2.03
CA VAL A 257 -2.19 17.85 1.74
C VAL A 257 -1.37 18.63 0.70
N ARG A 258 -1.99 19.04 -0.41
CA ARG A 258 -1.31 19.82 -1.44
C ARG A 258 -0.83 21.17 -0.92
N LYS A 259 -1.61 21.82 -0.10
CA LYS A 259 -1.31 23.15 0.45
C LYS A 259 -0.18 23.13 1.50
N HIS A 260 -0.17 22.13 2.37
CA HIS A 260 0.68 22.14 3.55
C HIS A 260 1.88 21.19 3.47
N LEU A 261 1.76 20.07 2.76
CA LEU A 261 2.80 19.05 2.69
C LEU A 261 3.55 19.03 1.35
N TRP A 262 3.00 19.58 0.26
CA TRP A 262 3.68 19.60 -1.03
C TRP A 262 4.65 20.79 -1.15
N ASP A 263 5.93 20.49 -1.35
CA ASP A 263 6.97 21.49 -1.66
C ASP A 263 7.04 21.68 -3.19
N GLU A 264 6.38 22.71 -3.68
CA GLU A 264 6.33 23.03 -5.10
C GLU A 264 7.72 23.32 -5.72
N LYS A 265 8.63 23.89 -4.94
CA LYS A 265 9.99 24.20 -5.41
C LYS A 265 10.81 22.95 -5.64
N ASN A 266 10.74 21.99 -4.72
CA ASN A 266 11.52 20.75 -4.74
C ASN A 266 10.74 19.58 -5.35
N ARG A 267 9.46 19.79 -5.73
CA ARG A 267 8.56 18.80 -6.36
C ARG A 267 8.51 17.50 -5.55
N LYS A 268 8.26 17.63 -4.26
CA LYS A 268 8.18 16.49 -3.32
C LYS A 268 7.30 16.83 -2.13
N PHE A 269 6.89 15.82 -1.37
CA PHE A 269 6.32 16.05 -0.04
C PHE A 269 7.43 16.35 0.98
N ILE A 270 7.16 17.27 1.90
CA ILE A 270 7.99 17.44 3.08
C ILE A 270 7.75 16.24 4.02
N PRO A 271 8.75 15.80 4.81
CA PRO A 271 8.58 14.67 5.71
C PRO A 271 7.46 14.88 6.72
N HIS A 272 7.54 15.94 7.53
CA HIS A 272 6.57 16.20 8.59
C HIS A 272 6.22 17.68 8.76
N ILE A 273 5.03 17.91 9.29
CA ILE A 273 4.67 19.14 10.00
C ILE A 273 4.53 18.77 11.48
N TYR A 274 5.24 19.50 12.32
CA TYR A 274 5.15 19.34 13.77
C TYR A 274 4.25 20.45 14.32
N PRO A 275 3.04 20.11 14.86
CA PRO A 275 2.17 21.11 15.50
C PRO A 275 2.84 21.80 16.71
N ASP A 276 3.71 21.05 17.40
CA ASP A 276 4.48 21.52 18.52
C ASP A 276 5.98 21.65 18.14
N LYS A 277 6.85 21.05 18.90
CA LYS A 277 8.30 21.08 18.68
C LYS A 277 8.78 19.88 17.88
N SER A 278 9.59 20.14 16.83
CA SER A 278 10.29 19.09 16.11
C SER A 278 11.30 18.34 17.03
N PRO A 279 11.36 17.00 16.97
CA PRO A 279 12.35 16.20 17.67
C PRO A 279 13.69 16.12 16.94
N VAL A 280 13.74 16.64 15.71
CA VAL A 280 14.91 16.56 14.85
C VAL A 280 16.08 17.34 15.45
N PRO A 281 17.31 16.77 15.50
CA PRO A 281 18.47 17.42 16.07
C PRO A 281 18.83 18.73 15.37
N GLU A 282 19.30 19.71 16.14
CA GLU A 282 19.82 20.95 15.57
C GLU A 282 20.96 20.65 14.57
N GLY A 283 20.85 21.21 13.38
CA GLY A 283 21.85 21.02 12.29
C GLY A 283 21.55 19.87 11.34
N PHE A 284 20.52 19.06 11.58
CA PHE A 284 20.02 18.11 10.60
C PHE A 284 18.80 18.69 9.87
N ASP A 285 18.91 18.87 8.56
CA ASP A 285 17.80 19.34 7.72
C ASP A 285 16.93 18.16 7.30
N GLU A 286 15.82 17.93 8.02
CA GLU A 286 14.87 16.88 7.68
C GLU A 286 14.25 17.07 6.30
N ASN A 287 14.10 18.31 5.82
CA ASN A 287 13.51 18.59 4.52
C ASN A 287 14.37 18.10 3.33
N GLN A 288 15.61 17.68 3.54
CA GLN A 288 16.37 16.99 2.51
C GLN A 288 15.87 15.56 2.25
N ILE A 289 15.17 14.94 3.20
CA ILE A 289 14.68 13.57 3.09
C ILE A 289 13.56 13.51 2.03
N TYR A 290 13.60 12.48 1.21
CA TYR A 290 12.54 12.11 0.29
C TYR A 290 11.88 10.80 0.76
N TYR A 291 10.61 10.83 1.07
CA TYR A 291 9.81 9.67 1.46
C TYR A 291 9.29 8.94 0.22
N HIS A 292 9.72 7.69 0.02
CA HIS A 292 9.27 6.87 -1.11
C HIS A 292 7.89 6.28 -0.85
N GLY A 293 7.66 5.71 0.35
CA GLY A 293 6.41 5.06 0.70
C GLY A 293 5.23 6.03 0.68
N GLY A 294 5.31 7.10 1.45
CA GLY A 294 4.29 8.14 1.49
C GLY A 294 4.01 8.76 0.11
N THR A 295 5.05 8.93 -0.73
CA THR A 295 4.87 9.43 -2.11
C THR A 295 4.12 8.42 -2.98
N ALA A 296 4.41 7.11 -2.88
CA ALA A 296 3.70 6.08 -3.64
C ALA A 296 2.21 6.03 -3.26
N ILE A 297 1.89 6.15 -1.98
CA ILE A 297 0.51 6.20 -1.49
C ILE A 297 -0.20 7.50 -1.90
N ALA A 298 0.51 8.63 -1.90
CA ALA A 298 -0.03 9.91 -2.41
C ALA A 298 -0.38 9.85 -3.91
N ILE A 299 0.39 9.10 -4.70
CA ILE A 299 0.05 8.83 -6.10
C ILE A 299 -1.23 7.99 -6.19
N GLU A 300 -1.33 6.93 -5.40
CA GLU A 300 -2.53 6.08 -5.34
C GLU A 300 -3.77 6.88 -4.90
N ALA A 301 -3.61 7.86 -4.02
CA ALA A 301 -4.66 8.78 -3.59
C ALA A 301 -5.02 9.86 -4.64
N GLY A 302 -4.40 9.85 -5.82
CA GLY A 302 -4.66 10.82 -6.88
C GLY A 302 -4.14 12.23 -6.60
N LEU A 303 -3.17 12.40 -5.72
CA LEU A 303 -2.66 13.71 -5.29
C LEU A 303 -1.64 14.31 -6.26
N LEU A 304 -1.10 13.55 -7.20
CA LEU A 304 -0.08 13.98 -8.14
C LEU A 304 -0.56 13.89 -9.59
N THR A 305 -0.10 14.81 -10.41
CA THR A 305 -0.28 14.76 -11.88
C THR A 305 0.70 13.77 -12.51
N ASP A 306 0.44 13.32 -13.74
CA ASP A 306 1.34 12.41 -14.48
C ASP A 306 2.77 12.97 -14.62
N GLU A 307 2.91 14.30 -14.74
CA GLU A 307 4.23 14.95 -14.77
C GLU A 307 4.94 14.82 -13.41
N GLU A 308 4.23 15.08 -12.32
CA GLU A 308 4.77 14.94 -10.95
C GLU A 308 5.11 13.49 -10.63
N ILE A 309 4.33 12.52 -11.12
CA ILE A 309 4.62 11.09 -10.99
C ILE A 309 5.93 10.73 -11.70
N ARG A 310 6.14 11.22 -12.94
CA ARG A 310 7.42 10.98 -13.65
C ARG A 310 8.60 11.59 -12.93
N ILE A 311 8.46 12.81 -12.39
CA ILE A 311 9.50 13.46 -11.59
C ILE A 311 9.79 12.65 -10.33
N SER A 312 8.75 12.22 -9.61
CA SER A 312 8.87 11.40 -8.39
C SER A 312 9.57 10.08 -8.67
N ASN A 313 9.20 9.38 -9.74
CA ASN A 313 9.85 8.15 -10.16
C ASN A 313 11.34 8.37 -10.48
N GLY A 314 11.65 9.40 -11.24
CA GLY A 314 13.04 9.78 -11.54
C GLY A 314 13.85 10.07 -10.27
N LYS A 315 13.23 10.70 -9.27
CA LYS A 315 13.87 10.98 -7.98
C LYS A 315 14.09 9.70 -7.15
N MET A 316 13.13 8.79 -7.13
CA MET A 316 13.27 7.49 -6.47
C MET A 316 14.44 6.69 -7.08
N LEU A 317 14.54 6.64 -8.40
CA LEU A 317 15.67 5.98 -9.09
C LEU A 317 17.01 6.64 -8.79
N GLU A 318 17.06 7.98 -8.72
CA GLU A 318 18.28 8.69 -8.29
C GLU A 318 18.67 8.31 -6.87
N ASN A 319 17.70 8.26 -5.95
CA ASN A 319 17.95 7.89 -4.55
C ASN A 319 18.46 6.44 -4.42
N VAL A 320 17.91 5.51 -5.19
CA VAL A 320 18.40 4.12 -5.28
C VAL A 320 19.87 4.12 -5.73
N ARG A 321 20.21 4.86 -6.78
CA ARG A 321 21.59 4.96 -7.26
C ARG A 321 22.55 5.59 -6.23
N LEU A 322 22.09 6.61 -5.51
CA LEU A 322 22.91 7.32 -4.51
C LEU A 322 23.12 6.51 -3.23
N SER A 323 22.08 5.81 -2.77
CA SER A 323 22.10 4.97 -1.57
C SER A 323 22.83 3.64 -1.80
N GLY A 324 22.81 3.11 -3.03
CA GLY A 324 23.25 1.75 -3.35
C GLY A 324 22.27 0.67 -2.89
N MET A 325 21.03 1.05 -2.55
CA MET A 325 19.95 0.10 -2.24
C MET A 325 19.43 -0.58 -3.52
N PRO A 326 18.85 -1.80 -3.42
CA PRO A 326 18.59 -2.59 -4.62
C PRO A 326 17.40 -2.13 -5.45
N SER A 327 16.38 -1.46 -4.87
CA SER A 327 15.16 -1.11 -5.60
C SER A 327 14.48 0.17 -5.11
N ILE A 328 13.47 0.63 -5.83
CA ILE A 328 12.62 1.77 -5.42
C ILE A 328 11.76 1.49 -4.17
N GLY A 329 11.80 0.27 -3.65
CA GLY A 329 11.29 -0.07 -2.32
C GLY A 329 12.09 0.55 -1.16
N LEU A 330 13.20 1.21 -1.44
CA LEU A 330 13.90 2.09 -0.49
C LEU A 330 12.90 3.02 0.20
N THR A 331 12.79 2.96 1.53
CA THR A 331 11.76 3.69 2.27
C THR A 331 11.94 5.20 2.14
N LEU A 332 13.17 5.67 2.35
CA LEU A 332 13.49 7.09 2.33
C LEU A 332 14.98 7.33 2.02
N TYR A 333 15.32 8.53 1.55
CA TYR A 333 16.70 8.95 1.33
C TYR A 333 16.85 10.48 1.43
N PRO A 334 17.94 10.99 2.07
CA PRO A 334 18.88 10.26 2.91
C PRO A 334 18.22 9.73 4.19
N PRO A 335 18.78 8.70 4.84
CA PRO A 335 18.24 8.19 6.10
C PRO A 335 18.46 9.17 7.25
N TYR A 336 17.66 9.02 8.31
CA TYR A 336 17.92 9.69 9.59
C TYR A 336 19.26 9.22 10.17
N PRO A 337 19.96 10.09 10.94
CA PRO A 337 21.28 9.76 11.47
C PRO A 337 21.23 8.60 12.47
N GLU A 338 22.37 7.91 12.62
CA GLU A 338 22.51 6.81 13.57
C GLU A 338 22.15 7.27 14.99
N GLY A 339 21.33 6.49 15.69
CA GLY A 339 20.88 6.76 17.05
C GLY A 339 19.71 7.76 17.15
N PHE A 340 19.19 8.27 16.03
CA PHE A 340 17.98 9.11 16.07
C PHE A 340 16.74 8.31 16.47
N PHE A 341 16.54 7.14 15.88
CA PHE A 341 15.54 6.17 16.31
C PHE A 341 16.15 5.13 17.24
N HIS A 342 15.30 4.47 18.03
CA HIS A 342 15.67 3.36 18.91
C HIS A 342 15.46 1.98 18.22
N GLY A 343 15.88 0.93 18.90
CA GLY A 343 15.62 -0.46 18.50
C GLY A 343 16.04 -0.77 17.07
N GLY A 344 15.12 -1.38 16.32
CA GLY A 344 15.37 -1.86 14.97
C GLY A 344 15.70 -0.80 13.92
N MET A 345 15.35 0.47 14.16
CA MET A 345 15.61 1.59 13.26
C MET A 345 16.83 2.45 13.65
N SER A 346 17.61 2.04 14.66
CA SER A 346 18.70 2.88 15.20
C SER A 346 19.83 3.20 14.20
N LYS A 347 19.92 2.46 13.10
CA LYS A 347 20.96 2.65 12.07
C LYS A 347 20.36 3.05 10.73
N PRO A 348 21.08 3.86 9.93
CA PRO A 348 20.77 4.11 8.54
C PRO A 348 20.65 2.81 7.71
N TYR A 349 19.74 2.79 6.76
CA TYR A 349 19.46 1.68 5.84
C TYR A 349 18.99 0.38 6.51
N VAL A 350 18.40 0.50 7.70
CA VAL A 350 17.82 -0.62 8.43
C VAL A 350 16.34 -0.35 8.69
N TYR A 351 15.52 -1.38 8.51
CA TYR A 351 14.06 -1.34 8.73
C TYR A 351 13.41 -0.17 7.96
N GLN A 352 12.53 0.64 8.57
CA GLN A 352 11.93 1.80 7.89
C GLN A 352 12.89 3.01 7.76
N ASN A 353 14.06 3.03 8.44
CA ASN A 353 15.04 4.09 8.27
C ASN A 353 15.95 3.87 7.03
N GLY A 354 15.35 3.75 5.86
CA GLY A 354 16.06 3.59 4.60
C GLY A 354 16.32 2.15 4.19
N GLY A 355 15.67 1.15 4.79
CA GLY A 355 15.62 -0.22 4.27
C GLY A 355 14.79 -0.28 2.97
N ASP A 356 14.93 -1.36 2.22
CA ASP A 356 14.21 -1.59 0.97
C ASP A 356 13.05 -2.57 1.20
N TRP A 357 11.84 -2.05 1.08
CA TRP A 357 10.60 -2.78 1.29
C TRP A 357 9.86 -3.01 -0.02
N THR A 358 9.73 -4.26 -0.45
CA THR A 358 8.92 -4.63 -1.61
C THR A 358 7.50 -4.09 -1.50
N TRP A 359 6.97 -4.03 -0.31
CA TRP A 359 5.62 -3.57 0.00
C TRP A 359 5.28 -2.23 -0.66
N TYR A 360 6.14 -1.20 -0.48
CA TYR A 360 5.91 0.10 -1.11
C TYR A 360 6.46 0.20 -2.53
N GLY A 361 7.58 -0.47 -2.80
CA GLY A 361 8.09 -0.57 -4.15
C GLY A 361 7.07 -1.20 -5.11
N GLY A 362 6.42 -2.29 -4.68
CA GLY A 362 5.35 -2.94 -5.46
C GLY A 362 4.13 -2.04 -5.68
N ARG A 363 3.72 -1.25 -4.69
CA ARG A 363 2.63 -0.27 -4.85
C ARG A 363 3.03 0.85 -5.82
N MET A 364 4.27 1.34 -5.78
CA MET A 364 4.75 2.31 -6.77
C MET A 364 4.71 1.72 -8.19
N ILE A 365 5.11 0.45 -8.39
CA ILE A 365 5.00 -0.23 -9.68
C ILE A 365 3.55 -0.26 -10.17
N GLN A 366 2.59 -0.58 -9.29
CA GLN A 366 1.17 -0.55 -9.62
C GLN A 366 0.73 0.82 -10.11
N GLN A 367 1.20 1.89 -9.48
CA GLN A 367 0.87 3.26 -9.89
C GLN A 367 1.51 3.64 -11.24
N LEU A 368 2.76 3.23 -11.49
CA LEU A 368 3.38 3.42 -12.80
C LEU A 368 2.55 2.76 -13.92
N ILE A 369 2.04 1.54 -13.68
CA ILE A 369 1.18 0.84 -14.64
C ILE A 369 -0.14 1.59 -14.83
N ALA A 370 -0.81 1.97 -13.75
CA ALA A 370 -2.09 2.69 -13.79
C ALA A 370 -2.01 4.02 -14.55
N HIS A 371 -0.84 4.67 -14.53
CA HIS A 371 -0.56 5.91 -15.25
C HIS A 371 0.12 5.71 -16.61
N GLY A 372 0.10 4.49 -17.17
CA GLY A 372 0.61 4.18 -18.52
C GLY A 372 2.13 4.20 -18.67
N MET A 373 2.89 4.19 -17.57
CA MET A 373 4.36 4.13 -17.54
C MET A 373 4.85 2.68 -17.51
N ILE A 374 4.40 1.89 -18.48
CA ILE A 374 4.58 0.42 -18.49
C ILE A 374 6.05 0.02 -18.61
N LYS A 375 6.80 0.75 -19.43
CA LYS A 375 8.22 0.46 -19.66
C LYS A 375 9.02 0.64 -18.36
N GLU A 376 8.75 1.73 -17.65
CA GLU A 376 9.34 2.05 -16.36
C GLU A 376 8.93 0.99 -15.33
N ALA A 377 7.64 0.69 -15.21
CA ALA A 377 7.13 -0.34 -14.29
C ALA A 377 7.79 -1.71 -14.53
N TYR A 378 7.90 -2.13 -15.79
CA TYR A 378 8.52 -3.42 -16.14
C TYR A 378 10.03 -3.45 -15.87
N ALA A 379 10.71 -2.32 -16.05
CA ALA A 379 12.14 -2.22 -15.71
C ALA A 379 12.37 -2.23 -14.19
N GLU A 380 11.54 -1.51 -13.45
CA GLU A 380 11.76 -1.26 -12.03
C GLU A 380 11.22 -2.37 -11.11
N ILE A 381 10.29 -3.20 -11.59
CA ILE A 381 9.89 -4.41 -10.86
C ILE A 381 11.01 -5.47 -10.85
N ARG A 382 11.95 -5.43 -11.81
CA ARG A 382 12.98 -6.45 -12.01
C ARG A 382 13.82 -6.75 -10.77
N PRO A 383 14.41 -5.77 -10.05
CA PRO A 383 15.18 -6.06 -8.84
C PRO A 383 14.38 -6.80 -7.76
N MET A 384 13.07 -6.53 -7.68
CA MET A 384 12.17 -7.20 -6.72
C MET A 384 11.88 -8.64 -7.14
N ILE A 385 11.70 -8.90 -8.43
CA ILE A 385 11.52 -10.25 -8.99
C ILE A 385 12.78 -11.09 -8.79
N ASP A 386 13.94 -10.54 -9.13
CA ASP A 386 15.21 -11.25 -9.07
C ASP A 386 15.53 -11.67 -7.63
N ARG A 387 15.37 -10.78 -6.64
CA ARG A 387 15.63 -11.10 -5.24
C ARG A 387 14.68 -12.14 -4.64
N VAL A 388 13.42 -12.21 -5.11
CA VAL A 388 12.48 -13.28 -4.72
C VAL A 388 12.98 -14.62 -5.22
N LEU A 389 13.45 -14.70 -6.47
CA LEU A 389 13.98 -15.92 -7.07
C LEU A 389 15.32 -16.33 -6.41
N GLU A 390 16.22 -15.39 -6.18
CA GLU A 390 17.52 -15.63 -5.54
C GLU A 390 17.38 -16.14 -4.11
N ASN A 391 16.47 -15.56 -3.33
CA ASN A 391 16.26 -15.91 -1.93
C ASN A 391 15.16 -16.99 -1.73
N ASN A 392 14.52 -17.44 -2.81
CA ASN A 392 13.40 -18.39 -2.79
C ASN A 392 12.31 -18.00 -1.78
N GLY A 393 11.94 -16.71 -1.72
CA GLY A 393 10.97 -16.22 -0.76
C GLY A 393 10.70 -14.72 -0.81
N PHE A 394 9.65 -14.31 -0.11
CA PHE A 394 9.25 -12.92 0.06
C PHE A 394 9.65 -12.47 1.45
N TYR A 395 10.66 -11.62 1.52
CA TYR A 395 11.10 -11.07 2.80
C TYR A 395 10.41 -9.74 3.08
N GLU A 396 10.34 -9.41 4.36
CA GLU A 396 9.72 -8.19 4.84
C GLU A 396 10.46 -6.96 4.31
N TRP A 397 11.77 -6.93 4.49
CA TRP A 397 12.63 -5.87 3.96
C TRP A 397 14.04 -6.40 3.61
N TYR A 398 14.84 -5.54 2.96
CA TYR A 398 16.21 -5.84 2.56
C TYR A 398 17.12 -4.70 3.01
N GLY A 399 18.27 -5.04 3.59
CA GLY A 399 19.32 -4.11 3.97
C GLY A 399 20.29 -3.83 2.83
N MET A 400 21.35 -3.09 3.16
CA MET A 400 22.47 -2.82 2.25
C MET A 400 23.00 -4.11 1.61
N GLY A 401 23.27 -4.04 0.29
CA GLY A 401 23.73 -5.21 -0.48
C GLY A 401 22.65 -6.26 -0.75
N GLY A 402 21.37 -5.93 -0.53
CA GLY A 402 20.25 -6.84 -0.80
C GLY A 402 20.09 -7.96 0.23
N VAL A 403 20.61 -7.78 1.45
CA VAL A 403 20.50 -8.78 2.53
C VAL A 403 19.05 -8.89 3.00
N PRO A 404 18.40 -10.07 2.84
CA PRO A 404 17.03 -10.27 3.28
C PRO A 404 16.91 -10.23 4.81
N SER A 405 15.85 -9.62 5.33
CA SER A 405 15.64 -9.39 6.74
C SER A 405 14.15 -9.41 7.10
N GLY A 406 13.85 -9.50 8.38
CA GLY A 406 12.49 -9.63 8.90
C GLY A 406 11.88 -11.00 8.63
N SER A 407 10.55 -11.05 8.53
CA SER A 407 9.81 -12.28 8.26
C SER A 407 10.03 -12.74 6.83
N GLY A 408 10.37 -13.99 6.65
CA GLY A 408 10.28 -14.70 5.36
C GLY A 408 8.80 -15.04 5.05
N HIS A 409 8.46 -15.34 3.79
CA HIS A 409 7.08 -15.55 3.34
C HIS A 409 6.13 -14.39 3.74
N PHE A 410 6.64 -13.16 3.67
CA PHE A 410 5.91 -11.96 4.03
C PHE A 410 4.81 -11.67 3.01
N LYS A 411 3.55 -11.76 3.45
CA LYS A 411 2.39 -11.68 2.56
C LYS A 411 2.19 -10.29 1.97
N GLY A 412 2.57 -9.25 2.71
CA GLY A 412 2.56 -7.89 2.19
C GLY A 412 3.40 -7.73 0.93
N SER A 413 4.64 -8.25 0.94
CA SER A 413 5.52 -8.26 -0.23
C SER A 413 4.99 -9.15 -1.36
N ALA A 414 4.43 -10.33 -1.02
CA ALA A 414 3.86 -11.24 -2.01
C ALA A 414 2.64 -10.64 -2.71
N GLY A 415 1.71 -10.06 -1.95
CA GLY A 415 0.45 -9.52 -2.48
C GLY A 415 0.65 -8.34 -3.42
N VAL A 416 1.51 -7.38 -3.05
CA VAL A 416 1.78 -6.22 -3.92
C VAL A 416 2.48 -6.61 -5.22
N LEU A 417 3.37 -7.62 -5.19
CA LEU A 417 4.01 -8.12 -6.41
C LEU A 417 3.03 -8.92 -7.27
N ALA A 418 2.22 -9.80 -6.70
CA ALA A 418 1.19 -10.54 -7.46
C ALA A 418 0.25 -9.58 -8.20
N LYS A 419 -0.22 -8.53 -7.51
CA LYS A 419 -1.05 -7.49 -8.12
C LYS A 419 -0.32 -6.75 -9.24
N ALA A 420 0.92 -6.29 -9.02
CA ALA A 420 1.71 -5.59 -10.04
C ALA A 420 1.98 -6.47 -11.27
N ILE A 421 2.31 -7.75 -11.07
CA ILE A 421 2.51 -8.72 -12.15
C ILE A 421 1.20 -8.93 -12.92
N GLY A 422 0.07 -9.12 -12.22
CA GLY A 422 -1.25 -9.25 -12.83
C GLY A 422 -1.58 -8.06 -13.73
N MET A 423 -1.38 -6.82 -13.24
CA MET A 423 -1.59 -5.60 -14.00
C MET A 423 -0.70 -5.53 -15.26
N LEU A 424 0.59 -5.91 -15.16
CA LEU A 424 1.47 -5.98 -16.33
C LEU A 424 1.00 -7.02 -17.36
N GLN A 425 0.55 -8.18 -16.91
CA GLN A 425 0.04 -9.24 -17.76
C GLN A 425 -1.26 -8.84 -18.46
N GLU A 426 -2.20 -8.22 -17.73
CA GLU A 426 -3.45 -7.70 -18.30
C GLU A 426 -3.15 -6.67 -19.40
N TRP A 427 -2.27 -5.70 -19.11
CA TRP A 427 -1.85 -4.73 -20.11
C TRP A 427 -1.23 -5.39 -21.34
N ALA A 428 -0.37 -6.40 -21.14
CA ALA A 428 0.28 -7.10 -22.23
C ALA A 428 -0.72 -7.89 -23.09
N GLU A 429 -1.72 -8.56 -22.51
CA GLU A 429 -2.76 -9.26 -23.26
C GLU A 429 -3.60 -8.30 -24.13
N GLU A 430 -3.89 -7.10 -23.63
CA GLU A 430 -4.63 -6.07 -24.37
C GLU A 430 -3.85 -5.49 -25.55
N HIS A 431 -2.50 -5.54 -25.53
CA HIS A 431 -1.64 -4.87 -26.52
C HIS A 431 -0.92 -5.80 -27.48
N LYS A 432 -0.95 -7.13 -27.26
CA LYS A 432 -0.39 -8.12 -28.21
C LYS A 432 -1.07 -8.14 -29.57
N GLN A 433 -2.37 -7.84 -29.64
CA GLN A 433 -3.20 -8.07 -30.82
C GLN A 433 -3.66 -6.77 -31.50
N LYS A 434 -3.27 -5.62 -31.01
CA LYS A 434 -3.58 -4.33 -31.64
C LYS A 434 -2.50 -3.98 -32.65
#